data_95e090a48359865050993a712b90636c
#
_entry.id   95e090a48359865050993a712b90636c
#
_cell.length_a   1.000
_cell.length_b   1.000
_cell.length_c   1.000
_cell.angle_alpha   90.00
_cell.angle_beta   90.00
_cell.angle_gamma   90.00
#
_symmetry.space_group_name_H-M   'P 1'
#
loop_
_entity.id
_entity.type
_entity.pdbx_description
1 polymer ?
#
loop_
_entity_poly.entity_id
_entity_poly.type
_entity_poly.pdbx_seq_one_letter_code
_entity_poly.pdbx_strand_id
1 'polypeptide(L)'
;MRLCRLTTEARLKTNRRGFVSGGATALLAVTHAPAILLNRADHDLVIRGGTVFDGTGSEGVELDVAVSGALVTRIAPKLSTRGREEIDAKGLAVAPGFIDIHSHGDSGIDEDPRVESVVRQGITTMIVGADGASRASGSSSRSFSARFNTIDQLRPGPNVASMVGLGTVRGEVVGADDRPATASELARMVAMVESALGDGACGASSGLEYTPGAFSTREELIALCRPLQRRALPYATHMRNEDDRLLEAIDESIAVARGAGSRLQISHLKTQGPRNWDKLDKAFLLIEAARSAGTNVMFDRYPYLAYSTGLTNLFPVWSRDGGTKAFLARLSDPATSSRVKQETLAKVELIGGWDNVQLSGVSAVEDRDAEGKRLGAYAKSRGADPYDTAVALLTRSNGSVGMLGYAMSEQNLEKILAHPLSMVCTDGSGFAVEGPTRRGSPHPRGAGTFPRVLGRYVRERKVLTLAQAIRKMTSLPASRVRLMDRGRLVEGLAADIVMFDPATVADTATFDAPFQYPAGIKLVIVNGTVALRDGQRSATGTGKALRVS
;
A
#
# COMPACT_ATOMS: atom_id res chain seq x y z
N MET A 1 -53.84 -35.60 5.26
CA MET A 1 -55.25 -35.28 5.55
C MET A 1 -55.61 -33.96 4.85
N ARG A 2 -56.53 -34.03 3.85
CA ARG A 2 -57.38 -33.00 3.20
C ARG A 2 -56.76 -31.62 2.90
N LEU A 3 -56.42 -31.26 1.64
CA LEU A 3 -57.31 -30.76 0.54
C LEU A 3 -58.33 -29.68 0.93
N CYS A 4 -58.18 -28.48 0.38
CA CYS A 4 -59.25 -27.79 -0.31
C CYS A 4 -58.72 -26.74 -1.30
N ARG A 5 -59.12 -26.94 -2.57
CA ARG A 5 -59.08 -25.95 -3.68
C ARG A 5 -60.32 -25.08 -3.61
N LEU A 6 -60.26 -23.86 -4.10
CA LEU A 6 -61.37 -23.23 -4.80
C LEU A 6 -60.88 -22.22 -5.84
N THR A 7 -61.27 -22.48 -7.06
CA THR A 7 -61.24 -21.66 -8.27
C THR A 7 -62.45 -20.79 -8.35
N THR A 8 -62.38 -19.57 -8.90
CA THR A 8 -63.58 -18.93 -9.52
C THR A 8 -63.10 -18.06 -10.70
N GLU A 9 -63.55 -18.52 -11.90
CA GLU A 9 -63.56 -17.75 -13.15
C GLU A 9 -64.81 -16.82 -13.16
N ALA A 10 -64.66 -15.64 -13.76
CA ALA A 10 -65.80 -14.80 -14.16
C ALA A 10 -65.68 -14.39 -15.63
N ARG A 11 -66.60 -14.86 -16.43
CA ARG A 11 -66.76 -14.61 -17.87
C ARG A 11 -67.36 -13.24 -18.16
N LEU A 12 -66.79 -12.58 -19.18
CA LEU A 12 -67.39 -11.42 -19.85
C LEU A 12 -68.52 -11.82 -20.77
N LYS A 13 -69.65 -11.08 -20.72
CA LYS A 13 -70.73 -11.12 -21.71
C LYS A 13 -70.69 -9.84 -22.53
N THR A 14 -70.56 -10.01 -23.84
CA THR A 14 -70.80 -9.00 -24.87
C THR A 14 -72.28 -8.76 -25.08
N ASN A 15 -72.72 -7.51 -25.33
CA ASN A 15 -73.95 -7.20 -25.97
C ASN A 15 -73.78 -6.05 -26.98
N ARG A 16 -74.28 -6.32 -28.22
CA ARG A 16 -74.36 -5.39 -29.36
C ARG A 16 -75.73 -4.73 -29.37
N ARG A 17 -75.79 -3.43 -29.64
CA ARG A 17 -76.66 -2.76 -30.64
C ARG A 17 -76.86 -1.29 -30.31
N GLY A 18 -76.78 -0.49 -31.39
CA GLY A 18 -77.29 0.88 -31.40
C GLY A 18 -76.50 1.84 -32.31
N PHE A 19 -76.89 1.87 -33.58
CA PHE A 19 -76.46 2.83 -34.61
C PHE A 19 -77.25 4.14 -34.42
N VAL A 20 -76.54 5.33 -34.36
CA VAL A 20 -77.14 6.59 -34.89
C VAL A 20 -75.94 7.50 -35.33
N SER A 21 -76.14 7.97 -36.57
CA SER A 21 -75.29 8.89 -37.29
C SER A 21 -75.39 10.34 -36.75
N GLY A 22 -74.28 11.02 -36.67
CA GLY A 22 -74.19 12.47 -36.44
C GLY A 22 -72.78 12.99 -36.78
N GLY A 23 -72.68 13.59 -37.97
CA GLY A 23 -71.39 14.17 -38.40
C GLY A 23 -71.08 15.40 -37.61
N ALA A 24 -69.87 15.45 -37.09
CA ALA A 24 -69.23 16.67 -36.62
C ALA A 24 -67.70 16.61 -37.02
N THR A 25 -67.36 17.51 -37.90
CA THR A 25 -65.96 17.70 -38.36
C THR A 25 -65.13 18.20 -37.19
N ALA A 26 -64.35 17.36 -36.57
CA ALA A 26 -63.37 17.76 -35.56
C ALA A 26 -62.04 18.10 -36.27
N LEU A 27 -61.66 19.36 -36.29
CA LEU A 27 -60.33 19.83 -36.61
C LEU A 27 -59.34 19.21 -35.59
N LEU A 28 -58.51 18.27 -36.02
CA LEU A 28 -57.36 17.82 -35.27
C LEU A 28 -56.29 18.93 -35.28
N ALA A 29 -56.28 19.72 -34.25
CA ALA A 29 -55.13 20.57 -33.91
C ALA A 29 -54.02 19.62 -33.45
N VAL A 30 -53.06 19.32 -34.34
CA VAL A 30 -51.79 18.66 -33.98
C VAL A 30 -50.98 19.65 -33.18
N THR A 31 -51.13 19.63 -31.86
CA THR A 31 -50.22 20.32 -30.99
C THR A 31 -48.86 19.63 -31.08
N HIS A 32 -47.92 20.23 -31.82
CA HIS A 32 -46.53 19.89 -31.72
C HIS A 32 -46.04 20.27 -30.31
N ALA A 33 -46.13 19.33 -29.37
CA ALA A 33 -45.35 19.44 -28.14
C ALA A 33 -43.89 19.41 -28.56
N PRO A 34 -43.08 20.42 -28.18
CA PRO A 34 -41.67 20.32 -28.44
C PRO A 34 -41.16 19.06 -27.73
N ALA A 35 -40.61 18.13 -28.51
CA ALA A 35 -39.87 17.02 -27.94
C ALA A 35 -38.73 17.66 -27.14
N ILE A 36 -38.90 17.69 -25.82
CA ILE A 36 -37.78 17.98 -24.93
C ILE A 36 -36.85 16.80 -25.17
N LEU A 37 -35.89 16.99 -26.07
CA LEU A 37 -34.71 16.17 -26.15
C LEU A 37 -34.02 16.32 -24.79
N LEU A 38 -34.42 15.45 -23.85
CA LEU A 38 -33.60 15.23 -22.65
C LEU A 38 -32.22 14.90 -23.17
N ASN A 39 -31.33 15.86 -23.07
CA ASN A 39 -29.93 15.75 -23.47
C ASN A 39 -29.31 14.69 -22.58
N ARG A 40 -29.53 13.41 -22.93
CA ARG A 40 -29.09 12.27 -22.14
C ARG A 40 -27.56 12.23 -22.27
N ALA A 41 -26.89 12.44 -21.14
CA ALA A 41 -25.46 12.28 -21.10
C ALA A 41 -25.06 10.87 -21.50
N ASP A 42 -24.05 10.74 -22.33
CA ASP A 42 -23.56 9.46 -22.85
C ASP A 42 -22.69 8.74 -21.79
N HIS A 43 -22.09 9.53 -20.89
CA HIS A 43 -21.19 9.05 -19.85
C HIS A 43 -21.53 9.69 -18.49
N ASP A 44 -21.08 9.07 -17.39
CA ASP A 44 -21.25 9.66 -16.06
C ASP A 44 -20.30 10.85 -15.86
N LEU A 45 -19.06 10.72 -16.36
CA LEU A 45 -18.02 11.75 -16.26
C LEU A 45 -17.20 11.79 -17.55
N VAL A 46 -16.80 13.01 -17.99
CA VAL A 46 -15.80 13.21 -19.03
C VAL A 46 -14.74 14.19 -18.54
N ILE A 47 -13.48 13.78 -18.58
CA ILE A 47 -12.30 14.61 -18.33
C ILE A 47 -11.82 15.15 -19.68
N ARG A 48 -11.73 16.49 -19.83
CA ARG A 48 -11.47 17.16 -21.09
C ARG A 48 -10.05 17.72 -21.19
N GLY A 49 -9.37 17.45 -22.32
CA GLY A 49 -8.16 18.17 -22.72
C GLY A 49 -6.96 18.01 -21.79
N GLY A 50 -6.90 16.93 -21.01
CA GLY A 50 -5.77 16.63 -20.15
C GLY A 50 -4.62 15.99 -20.89
N THR A 51 -3.38 16.16 -20.39
CA THR A 51 -2.23 15.37 -20.85
C THR A 51 -2.33 13.97 -20.24
N VAL A 52 -2.81 13.02 -21.03
CA VAL A 52 -3.10 11.65 -20.59
C VAL A 52 -1.86 10.78 -20.73
N PHE A 53 -1.45 10.17 -19.60
CA PHE A 53 -0.43 9.12 -19.52
C PHE A 53 -1.13 7.78 -19.34
N ASP A 54 -0.85 6.82 -20.22
CA ASP A 54 -1.52 5.51 -20.19
C ASP A 54 -1.01 4.54 -19.10
N GLY A 55 0.10 4.89 -18.44
CA GLY A 55 0.76 4.08 -17.42
C GLY A 55 1.83 3.13 -17.97
N THR A 56 2.04 3.03 -19.27
CA THR A 56 3.06 2.13 -19.87
C THR A 56 4.48 2.69 -19.83
N GLY A 57 4.63 3.99 -19.57
CA GLY A 57 5.88 4.73 -19.67
C GLY A 57 6.01 5.51 -20.99
N SER A 58 4.96 5.51 -21.81
CA SER A 58 4.84 6.36 -23.00
C SER A 58 4.62 7.82 -22.58
N GLU A 59 5.08 8.75 -23.40
CA GLU A 59 4.85 10.18 -23.17
C GLU A 59 3.35 10.52 -23.22
N GLY A 60 2.96 11.54 -22.47
CA GLY A 60 1.57 11.97 -22.37
C GLY A 60 1.07 12.62 -23.66
N VAL A 61 -0.21 12.41 -23.97
CA VAL A 61 -0.90 12.95 -25.14
C VAL A 61 -2.16 13.67 -24.69
N GLU A 62 -2.49 14.83 -25.30
CA GLU A 62 -3.72 15.57 -25.00
C GLU A 62 -4.94 14.79 -25.51
N LEU A 63 -5.76 14.27 -24.58
CA LEU A 63 -6.93 13.44 -24.85
C LEU A 63 -8.05 13.77 -23.86
N ASP A 64 -9.28 13.39 -24.26
CA ASP A 64 -10.43 13.30 -23.36
C ASP A 64 -10.57 11.86 -22.84
N VAL A 65 -11.03 11.71 -21.58
CA VAL A 65 -11.28 10.42 -20.94
C VAL A 65 -12.72 10.39 -20.44
N ALA A 66 -13.51 9.42 -20.90
CA ALA A 66 -14.88 9.20 -20.45
C ALA A 66 -14.98 7.99 -19.54
N VAL A 67 -15.82 8.14 -18.50
CA VAL A 67 -16.07 7.15 -17.44
C VAL A 67 -17.58 6.89 -17.34
N SER A 68 -17.96 5.62 -17.27
CA SER A 68 -19.33 5.20 -16.93
C SER A 68 -19.31 4.03 -15.96
N GLY A 69 -20.04 4.13 -14.87
CA GLY A 69 -19.94 3.19 -13.76
C GLY A 69 -18.51 3.11 -13.24
N ALA A 70 -17.96 1.92 -13.13
CA ALA A 70 -16.62 1.70 -12.61
C ALA A 70 -15.51 1.62 -13.69
N LEU A 71 -15.84 1.91 -14.96
CA LEU A 71 -14.95 1.64 -16.10
C LEU A 71 -14.60 2.91 -16.87
N VAL A 72 -13.39 2.94 -17.41
CA VAL A 72 -13.01 3.84 -18.51
C VAL A 72 -13.71 3.35 -19.77
N THR A 73 -14.57 4.17 -20.36
CA THR A 73 -15.41 3.76 -21.49
C THR A 73 -14.91 4.29 -22.83
N ARG A 74 -14.23 5.44 -22.83
CA ARG A 74 -13.68 6.00 -24.07
C ARG A 74 -12.46 6.86 -23.77
N ILE A 75 -11.46 6.80 -24.66
CA ILE A 75 -10.29 7.69 -24.67
C ILE A 75 -10.05 8.13 -26.11
N ALA A 76 -10.14 9.43 -26.40
CA ALA A 76 -9.87 9.95 -27.74
C ALA A 76 -9.59 11.46 -27.71
N PRO A 77 -8.94 12.03 -28.75
CA PRO A 77 -8.90 13.49 -28.92
C PRO A 77 -10.31 14.03 -29.16
N LYS A 78 -10.74 15.02 -28.37
CA LYS A 78 -12.01 15.76 -28.56
C LYS A 78 -13.24 14.84 -28.72
N LEU A 79 -13.63 14.17 -27.66
CA LEU A 79 -14.86 13.39 -27.64
C LEU A 79 -16.08 14.28 -27.91
N SER A 80 -16.92 13.90 -28.87
CA SER A 80 -18.18 14.58 -29.18
C SER A 80 -19.29 14.21 -28.18
N THR A 81 -19.14 13.10 -27.46
CA THR A 81 -20.04 12.63 -26.41
C THR A 81 -19.99 13.50 -25.17
N ARG A 82 -21.10 13.57 -24.41
CA ARG A 82 -21.23 14.37 -23.19
C ARG A 82 -21.22 13.52 -21.93
N GLY A 83 -20.55 14.06 -20.91
CA GLY A 83 -20.64 13.56 -19.55
C GLY A 83 -21.86 14.17 -18.82
N ARG A 84 -22.43 13.43 -17.87
CA ARG A 84 -23.32 14.02 -16.85
C ARG A 84 -22.57 15.10 -16.08
N GLU A 85 -21.31 14.87 -15.87
CA GLU A 85 -20.32 15.81 -15.34
C GLU A 85 -19.15 15.93 -16.31
N GLU A 86 -18.65 17.16 -16.50
CA GLU A 86 -17.46 17.41 -17.32
C GLU A 86 -16.42 18.16 -16.50
N ILE A 87 -15.15 17.70 -16.56
CA ILE A 87 -14.03 18.27 -15.82
C ILE A 87 -13.01 18.78 -16.83
N ASP A 88 -12.67 20.06 -16.74
CA ASP A 88 -11.57 20.65 -17.50
C ASP A 88 -10.22 20.22 -16.89
N ALA A 89 -9.42 19.50 -17.66
CA ALA A 89 -8.09 19.02 -17.27
C ALA A 89 -6.97 19.72 -18.08
N LYS A 90 -7.29 20.81 -18.75
CA LYS A 90 -6.30 21.53 -19.58
C LYS A 90 -5.11 21.98 -18.73
N GLY A 91 -3.90 21.61 -19.18
CA GLY A 91 -2.65 21.89 -18.47
C GLY A 91 -2.34 20.93 -17.32
N LEU A 92 -3.22 19.96 -17.04
CA LEU A 92 -3.05 18.97 -16.00
C LEU A 92 -2.63 17.60 -16.57
N ALA A 93 -1.90 16.83 -15.79
CA ALA A 93 -1.62 15.43 -16.07
C ALA A 93 -2.79 14.55 -15.60
N VAL A 94 -3.23 13.64 -16.45
CA VAL A 94 -4.23 12.61 -16.18
C VAL A 94 -3.55 11.25 -16.31
N ALA A 95 -3.54 10.46 -15.24
CA ALA A 95 -2.85 9.19 -15.17
C ALA A 95 -3.75 8.11 -14.54
N PRO A 96 -3.42 6.81 -14.70
CA PRO A 96 -4.03 5.78 -13.88
C PRO A 96 -3.84 6.11 -12.41
N GLY A 97 -4.81 5.82 -11.57
CA GLY A 97 -4.67 5.95 -10.13
C GLY A 97 -3.44 5.20 -9.61
N PHE A 98 -2.70 5.82 -8.72
CA PHE A 98 -1.45 5.25 -8.24
C PHE A 98 -1.68 4.00 -7.40
N ILE A 99 -0.75 3.06 -7.47
CA ILE A 99 -0.74 1.79 -6.74
C ILE A 99 0.47 1.76 -5.84
N ASP A 100 0.23 1.76 -4.54
CA ASP A 100 1.26 1.61 -3.52
C ASP A 100 1.58 0.14 -3.31
N ILE A 101 2.71 -0.32 -3.85
CA ILE A 101 3.09 -1.74 -3.85
C ILE A 101 3.47 -2.28 -2.47
N HIS A 102 3.80 -1.39 -1.54
CA HIS A 102 4.23 -1.72 -0.19
C HIS A 102 3.67 -0.67 0.77
N SER A 103 2.60 -1.02 1.47
CA SER A 103 1.85 -0.12 2.34
C SER A 103 1.54 -0.76 3.69
N HIS A 104 1.59 0.06 4.74
CA HIS A 104 1.04 -0.22 6.06
C HIS A 104 -0.24 0.60 6.32
N GLY A 105 -0.88 1.06 5.24
CA GLY A 105 -2.09 1.89 5.28
C GLY A 105 -3.30 1.23 5.93
N ASP A 106 -3.27 -0.10 6.12
CA ASP A 106 -4.30 -0.83 6.85
C ASP A 106 -4.17 -0.76 8.38
N SER A 107 -3.12 -0.12 8.90
CA SER A 107 -2.86 -0.01 10.35
C SER A 107 -3.98 0.70 11.13
N GLY A 108 -4.65 1.66 10.50
CA GLY A 108 -5.76 2.42 11.06
C GLY A 108 -7.10 2.25 10.34
N ILE A 109 -7.21 1.37 9.34
CA ILE A 109 -8.37 1.27 8.45
C ILE A 109 -9.67 0.90 9.17
N ASP A 110 -9.59 0.14 10.26
CA ASP A 110 -10.76 -0.25 11.06
C ASP A 110 -11.28 0.91 11.93
N GLU A 111 -10.43 1.89 12.25
CA GLU A 111 -10.76 3.09 13.02
C GLU A 111 -11.16 4.26 12.13
N ASP A 112 -10.47 4.41 11.01
CA ASP A 112 -10.72 5.46 10.02
C ASP A 112 -10.55 4.93 8.59
N PRO A 113 -11.62 4.36 8.00
CA PRO A 113 -11.55 3.79 6.66
C PRO A 113 -11.33 4.83 5.55
N ARG A 114 -11.35 6.12 5.86
CA ARG A 114 -11.02 7.17 4.89
C ARG A 114 -9.61 7.01 4.33
N VAL A 115 -8.66 6.59 5.19
CA VAL A 115 -7.23 6.46 4.86
C VAL A 115 -6.73 7.69 4.09
N GLU A 116 -7.02 8.88 4.62
CA GLU A 116 -6.92 10.15 3.89
C GLU A 116 -5.53 10.44 3.35
N SER A 117 -4.48 10.18 4.17
CA SER A 117 -3.10 10.41 3.74
C SER A 117 -2.71 9.61 2.49
N VAL A 118 -3.35 8.46 2.27
CA VAL A 118 -3.13 7.61 1.09
C VAL A 118 -3.83 8.20 -0.14
N VAL A 119 -5.15 8.43 -0.05
CA VAL A 119 -5.95 8.95 -1.18
C VAL A 119 -5.45 10.31 -1.66
N ARG A 120 -5.06 11.19 -0.73
CA ARG A 120 -4.57 12.53 -1.06
C ARG A 120 -3.23 12.56 -1.81
N GLN A 121 -2.50 11.46 -1.84
CA GLN A 121 -1.31 11.29 -2.70
C GLN A 121 -1.65 10.83 -4.13
N GLY A 122 -2.93 10.63 -4.46
CA GLY A 122 -3.36 10.07 -5.74
C GLY A 122 -3.38 8.53 -5.76
N ILE A 123 -3.17 7.89 -4.60
CA ILE A 123 -3.16 6.43 -4.47
C ILE A 123 -4.61 5.93 -4.43
N THR A 124 -4.96 5.10 -5.41
CA THR A 124 -6.29 4.47 -5.53
C THR A 124 -6.29 3.01 -5.08
N THR A 125 -5.11 2.41 -4.95
CA THR A 125 -4.93 1.02 -4.51
C THR A 125 -3.69 0.90 -3.63
N MET A 126 -3.83 0.26 -2.48
CA MET A 126 -2.71 -0.08 -1.60
C MET A 126 -2.56 -1.59 -1.47
N ILE A 127 -1.32 -2.06 -1.52
CA ILE A 127 -0.95 -3.45 -1.27
C ILE A 127 -0.44 -3.52 0.16
N VAL A 128 -1.21 -4.16 1.02
CA VAL A 128 -0.90 -4.32 2.46
C VAL A 128 -0.45 -5.73 2.79
N GLY A 129 -0.19 -6.01 4.05
CA GLY A 129 0.35 -7.31 4.47
C GLY A 129 1.83 -7.44 4.13
N ALA A 130 2.57 -6.33 4.15
CA ALA A 130 4.00 -6.25 3.90
C ALA A 130 4.83 -6.67 5.13
N ASP A 131 6.14 -6.85 4.94
CA ASP A 131 7.16 -7.09 5.97
C ASP A 131 6.82 -8.24 6.94
N GLY A 132 6.14 -9.26 6.43
CA GLY A 132 5.80 -10.46 7.19
C GLY A 132 4.59 -10.30 8.13
N ALA A 133 3.94 -9.14 8.15
CA ALA A 133 2.79 -8.88 9.00
C ALA A 133 1.51 -8.68 8.19
N SER A 134 0.42 -9.41 8.50
CA SER A 134 -0.89 -9.24 7.89
C SER A 134 -2.01 -9.35 8.92
N ARG A 135 -3.14 -8.68 8.66
CA ARG A 135 -4.34 -8.72 9.53
C ARG A 135 -5.03 -10.07 9.54
N ALA A 136 -4.86 -10.85 8.48
CA ALA A 136 -5.29 -12.24 8.37
C ALA A 136 -4.07 -13.16 8.26
N SER A 137 -4.23 -14.44 8.65
CA SER A 137 -3.16 -15.44 8.61
C SER A 137 -3.44 -16.58 7.63
N GLY A 138 -4.68 -16.70 7.16
CA GLY A 138 -5.17 -17.83 6.39
C GLY A 138 -5.64 -19.03 7.24
N SER A 139 -5.62 -18.91 8.57
CA SER A 139 -6.28 -19.87 9.45
C SER A 139 -7.80 -19.74 9.39
N SER A 140 -8.53 -20.75 9.86
CA SER A 140 -9.99 -20.74 9.89
C SER A 140 -10.58 -19.60 10.74
N SER A 141 -9.88 -19.19 11.80
CA SER A 141 -10.30 -18.10 12.69
C SER A 141 -9.90 -16.71 12.16
N ARG A 142 -8.92 -16.61 11.23
CA ARG A 142 -8.38 -15.38 10.67
C ARG A 142 -8.22 -15.50 9.16
N SER A 143 -9.29 -15.91 8.44
CA SER A 143 -9.26 -16.10 6.99
C SER A 143 -9.16 -14.77 6.24
N PHE A 144 -8.55 -14.81 5.07
CA PHE A 144 -8.50 -13.66 4.15
C PHE A 144 -9.88 -13.33 3.60
N SER A 145 -10.72 -14.33 3.34
CA SER A 145 -12.12 -14.13 2.90
C SER A 145 -12.90 -13.28 3.91
N ALA A 146 -12.82 -13.59 5.21
CA ALA A 146 -13.46 -12.80 6.26
C ALA A 146 -12.91 -11.37 6.33
N ARG A 147 -11.58 -11.20 6.23
CA ARG A 147 -10.96 -9.87 6.25
C ARG A 147 -11.36 -9.04 5.04
N PHE A 148 -11.38 -9.61 3.84
CA PHE A 148 -11.82 -8.93 2.63
C PHE A 148 -13.29 -8.52 2.71
N ASN A 149 -14.16 -9.35 3.27
CA ASN A 149 -15.56 -8.98 3.48
C ASN A 149 -15.69 -7.81 4.47
N THR A 150 -14.87 -7.78 5.53
CA THR A 150 -14.82 -6.62 6.44
C THR A 150 -14.39 -5.35 5.69
N ILE A 151 -13.36 -5.42 4.84
CA ILE A 151 -12.91 -4.27 4.02
C ILE A 151 -14.02 -3.80 3.08
N ASP A 152 -14.75 -4.71 2.43
CA ASP A 152 -15.87 -4.36 1.55
C ASP A 152 -17.01 -3.66 2.33
N GLN A 153 -17.27 -4.07 3.57
CA GLN A 153 -18.24 -3.41 4.46
C GLN A 153 -17.78 -2.02 4.92
N LEU A 154 -16.52 -1.86 5.23
CA LEU A 154 -15.92 -0.58 5.64
C LEU A 154 -15.92 0.45 4.50
N ARG A 155 -15.89 0.01 3.24
CA ARG A 155 -15.83 0.87 2.06
C ARG A 155 -14.72 1.93 2.20
N PRO A 156 -13.45 1.53 2.24
CA PRO A 156 -12.35 2.48 2.47
C PRO A 156 -12.19 3.49 1.33
N GLY A 157 -11.38 4.52 1.53
CA GLY A 157 -11.03 5.47 0.48
C GLY A 157 -10.38 4.80 -0.72
N PRO A 158 -9.22 4.13 -0.57
CA PRO A 158 -8.56 3.37 -1.64
C PRO A 158 -9.04 1.92 -1.69
N ASN A 159 -8.81 1.24 -2.81
CA ASN A 159 -8.86 -0.22 -2.89
C ASN A 159 -7.75 -0.85 -2.05
N VAL A 160 -7.99 -2.06 -1.56
CA VAL A 160 -7.04 -2.81 -0.72
C VAL A 160 -6.82 -4.20 -1.29
N ALA A 161 -5.59 -4.52 -1.68
CA ALA A 161 -5.15 -5.91 -1.86
C ALA A 161 -4.18 -6.27 -0.73
N SER A 162 -4.09 -7.55 -0.35
CA SER A 162 -3.24 -7.95 0.78
C SER A 162 -2.38 -9.16 0.43
N MET A 163 -1.12 -9.11 0.86
CA MET A 163 -0.25 -10.28 0.93
C MET A 163 -0.49 -11.03 2.23
N VAL A 164 -0.18 -12.33 2.28
CA VAL A 164 -0.13 -13.09 3.52
C VAL A 164 1.23 -12.88 4.19
N GLY A 165 1.22 -12.42 5.44
CA GLY A 165 2.43 -12.20 6.24
C GLY A 165 2.95 -13.52 6.82
N LEU A 166 4.13 -13.96 6.37
CA LEU A 166 4.74 -15.22 6.83
C LEU A 166 5.15 -15.15 8.31
N GLY A 167 5.51 -13.96 8.81
CA GLY A 167 5.73 -13.74 10.24
C GLY A 167 4.45 -13.89 11.07
N THR A 168 3.30 -13.43 10.55
CA THR A 168 1.99 -13.64 11.18
C THR A 168 1.63 -15.13 11.22
N VAL A 169 1.83 -15.86 10.11
CA VAL A 169 1.59 -17.30 10.03
C VAL A 169 2.49 -18.06 11.01
N ARG A 170 3.79 -17.73 11.05
CA ARG A 170 4.73 -18.35 11.99
C ARG A 170 4.35 -18.04 13.44
N GLY A 171 4.01 -16.81 13.76
CA GLY A 171 3.61 -16.40 15.10
C GLY A 171 2.39 -17.17 15.63
N GLU A 172 1.45 -17.52 14.74
CA GLU A 172 0.25 -18.29 15.10
C GLU A 172 0.53 -19.80 15.31
N VAL A 173 1.55 -20.35 14.64
CA VAL A 173 1.80 -21.81 14.65
C VAL A 173 2.97 -22.20 15.55
N VAL A 174 4.08 -21.43 15.50
CA VAL A 174 5.32 -21.71 16.25
C VAL A 174 5.46 -20.82 17.48
N GLY A 175 4.88 -19.62 17.43
CA GLY A 175 5.03 -18.62 18.48
C GLY A 175 6.27 -17.73 18.26
N ALA A 176 6.82 -17.21 19.38
CA ALA A 176 7.91 -16.25 19.37
C ALA A 176 9.30 -16.89 19.60
N ASP A 177 9.39 -18.20 19.58
CA ASP A 177 10.61 -18.95 19.91
C ASP A 177 11.61 -18.98 18.76
N ASP A 178 12.89 -18.82 19.11
CA ASP A 178 14.03 -18.97 18.19
C ASP A 178 14.38 -20.47 17.99
N ARG A 179 13.55 -21.13 17.23
CA ARG A 179 13.74 -22.53 16.82
C ARG A 179 13.17 -22.80 15.42
N PRO A 180 13.68 -23.79 14.69
CA PRO A 180 13.02 -24.25 13.47
C PRO A 180 11.59 -24.76 13.74
N ALA A 181 10.71 -24.61 12.74
CA ALA A 181 9.41 -25.25 12.76
C ALA A 181 9.56 -26.78 12.64
N THR A 182 8.76 -27.54 13.38
CA THR A 182 8.63 -28.98 13.18
C THR A 182 7.97 -29.28 11.83
N ALA A 183 8.09 -30.51 11.33
CA ALA A 183 7.47 -30.90 10.05
C ALA A 183 5.94 -30.69 10.06
N SER A 184 5.26 -30.95 11.19
CA SER A 184 3.81 -30.73 11.31
C SER A 184 3.44 -29.24 11.37
N GLU A 185 4.23 -28.41 12.06
CA GLU A 185 4.06 -26.97 12.09
C GLU A 185 4.26 -26.37 10.70
N LEU A 186 5.31 -26.80 9.99
CA LEU A 186 5.58 -26.35 8.63
C LEU A 186 4.44 -26.71 7.67
N ALA A 187 3.90 -27.93 7.76
CA ALA A 187 2.77 -28.36 6.95
C ALA A 187 1.52 -27.50 7.23
N ARG A 188 1.24 -27.16 8.50
CA ARG A 188 0.15 -26.25 8.88
C ARG A 188 0.36 -24.86 8.31
N MET A 189 1.56 -24.29 8.43
CA MET A 189 1.88 -22.96 7.89
C MET A 189 1.71 -22.91 6.37
N VAL A 190 2.16 -23.93 5.64
CA VAL A 190 1.98 -24.03 4.18
C VAL A 190 0.49 -24.08 3.83
N ALA A 191 -0.32 -24.85 4.55
CA ALA A 191 -1.76 -24.91 4.32
C ALA A 191 -2.44 -23.56 4.57
N MET A 192 -2.00 -22.79 5.57
CA MET A 192 -2.50 -21.43 5.82
C MET A 192 -2.16 -20.48 4.67
N VAL A 193 -0.94 -20.55 4.13
CA VAL A 193 -0.55 -19.76 2.95
C VAL A 193 -1.40 -20.16 1.73
N GLU A 194 -1.60 -21.45 1.48
CA GLU A 194 -2.44 -21.92 0.37
C GLU A 194 -3.90 -21.45 0.51
N SER A 195 -4.46 -21.50 1.73
CA SER A 195 -5.79 -20.95 2.03
C SER A 195 -5.87 -19.45 1.74
N ALA A 196 -4.91 -18.66 2.23
CA ALA A 196 -4.86 -17.23 2.00
C ALA A 196 -4.83 -16.87 0.49
N LEU A 197 -4.00 -17.60 -0.28
CA LEU A 197 -3.94 -17.43 -1.73
C LEU A 197 -5.24 -17.89 -2.43
N GLY A 198 -5.89 -18.92 -1.89
CA GLY A 198 -7.22 -19.36 -2.32
C GLY A 198 -8.29 -18.32 -2.12
N ASP A 199 -8.24 -17.58 -1.03
CA ASP A 199 -9.15 -16.48 -0.69
C ASP A 199 -8.86 -15.19 -1.50
N GLY A 200 -7.76 -15.11 -2.25
CA GLY A 200 -7.43 -13.98 -3.12
C GLY A 200 -6.29 -13.10 -2.62
N ALA A 201 -5.43 -13.55 -1.72
CA ALA A 201 -4.20 -12.83 -1.36
C ALA A 201 -3.29 -12.67 -2.60
N CYS A 202 -2.68 -11.48 -2.75
CA CYS A 202 -1.92 -11.09 -3.93
C CYS A 202 -0.42 -11.45 -3.87
N GLY A 203 -0.01 -12.24 -2.89
CA GLY A 203 1.37 -12.65 -2.66
C GLY A 203 1.61 -13.07 -1.22
N ALA A 204 2.87 -13.31 -0.87
CA ALA A 204 3.32 -13.54 0.50
C ALA A 204 4.47 -12.59 0.84
N SER A 205 4.59 -12.22 2.12
CA SER A 205 5.66 -11.34 2.58
C SER A 205 6.39 -11.88 3.79
N SER A 206 7.69 -11.58 3.91
CA SER A 206 8.47 -11.80 5.13
C SER A 206 9.11 -10.51 5.63
N GLY A 207 9.34 -10.43 6.93
CA GLY A 207 10.15 -9.40 7.59
C GLY A 207 11.19 -10.06 8.46
N LEU A 208 12.42 -10.20 7.92
CA LEU A 208 13.43 -11.07 8.52
C LEU A 208 14.35 -10.33 9.53
N GLU A 209 14.11 -9.06 9.76
CA GLU A 209 14.63 -8.33 10.93
C GLU A 209 13.62 -8.30 12.10
N TYR A 210 12.38 -8.77 11.88
CA TYR A 210 11.30 -8.74 12.86
C TYR A 210 10.99 -10.15 13.38
N THR A 211 10.89 -10.28 14.71
CA THR A 211 10.47 -11.55 15.32
C THR A 211 8.95 -11.71 15.25
N PRO A 212 8.43 -12.93 14.98
CA PRO A 212 9.17 -14.19 14.87
C PRO A 212 9.71 -14.52 13.47
N GLY A 213 9.49 -13.68 12.45
CA GLY A 213 9.97 -13.91 11.08
C GLY A 213 11.49 -14.07 10.98
N ALA A 214 12.24 -13.35 11.83
CA ALA A 214 13.70 -13.41 11.89
C ALA A 214 14.23 -14.81 12.25
N PHE A 215 13.42 -15.64 12.89
CA PHE A 215 13.79 -17.02 13.28
C PHE A 215 13.48 -18.07 12.21
N SER A 216 12.88 -17.65 11.08
CA SER A 216 12.62 -18.57 9.96
C SER A 216 13.91 -19.01 9.30
N THR A 217 14.04 -20.31 9.02
CA THR A 217 15.13 -20.82 8.20
C THR A 217 14.86 -20.58 6.72
N ARG A 218 15.90 -20.68 5.88
CA ARG A 218 15.76 -20.55 4.43
C ARG A 218 14.83 -21.65 3.87
N GLU A 219 14.96 -22.87 4.36
CA GLU A 219 14.16 -24.02 3.95
C GLU A 219 12.68 -23.83 4.29
N GLU A 220 12.39 -23.28 5.48
CA GLU A 220 11.04 -22.88 5.90
C GLU A 220 10.45 -21.87 4.94
N LEU A 221 11.18 -20.78 4.63
CA LEU A 221 10.75 -19.75 3.69
C LEU A 221 10.51 -20.31 2.28
N ILE A 222 11.38 -21.19 1.78
CA ILE A 222 11.20 -21.86 0.49
C ILE A 222 9.87 -22.65 0.48
N ALA A 223 9.62 -23.44 1.52
CA ALA A 223 8.39 -24.25 1.61
C ALA A 223 7.14 -23.36 1.63
N LEU A 224 7.15 -22.28 2.43
CA LEU A 224 6.04 -21.32 2.54
C LEU A 224 5.79 -20.53 1.24
N CYS A 225 6.81 -20.32 0.43
CA CYS A 225 6.71 -19.58 -0.83
C CYS A 225 6.36 -20.45 -2.05
N ARG A 226 6.50 -21.79 -1.99
CA ARG A 226 6.16 -22.69 -3.11
C ARG A 226 4.74 -22.53 -3.67
N PRO A 227 3.69 -22.29 -2.85
CA PRO A 227 2.34 -22.07 -3.35
C PRO A 227 2.20 -20.88 -4.32
N LEU A 228 3.10 -19.89 -4.25
CA LEU A 228 3.10 -18.71 -5.10
C LEU A 228 3.40 -19.02 -6.57
N GLN A 229 4.21 -20.06 -6.83
CA GLN A 229 4.66 -20.42 -8.18
C GLN A 229 3.49 -20.66 -9.13
N ARG A 230 2.52 -21.48 -8.73
CA ARG A 230 1.35 -21.85 -9.57
C ARG A 230 0.49 -20.65 -9.97
N ARG A 231 0.51 -19.60 -9.17
CA ARG A 231 -0.25 -18.37 -9.38
C ARG A 231 0.59 -17.23 -9.96
N ALA A 232 1.89 -17.45 -10.16
CA ALA A 232 2.88 -16.45 -10.58
C ALA A 232 2.82 -15.17 -9.71
N LEU A 233 2.62 -15.32 -8.40
CA LEU A 233 2.56 -14.25 -7.41
C LEU A 233 3.93 -13.98 -6.77
N PRO A 234 4.16 -12.78 -6.22
CA PRO A 234 5.43 -12.43 -5.61
C PRO A 234 5.58 -12.95 -4.18
N TYR A 235 6.80 -13.31 -3.85
CA TYR A 235 7.35 -13.28 -2.50
C TYR A 235 7.99 -11.90 -2.28
N ALA A 236 7.45 -11.10 -1.38
CA ALA A 236 8.01 -9.81 -0.97
C ALA A 236 8.81 -9.99 0.32
N THR A 237 9.94 -9.29 0.48
CA THR A 237 10.75 -9.45 1.68
C THR A 237 11.40 -8.16 2.14
N HIS A 238 11.11 -7.76 3.39
CA HIS A 238 12.05 -7.02 4.21
C HIS A 238 13.17 -8.01 4.56
N MET A 239 14.34 -7.81 3.97
CA MET A 239 15.45 -8.77 4.06
C MET A 239 15.97 -8.92 5.49
N ARG A 240 16.76 -9.95 5.72
CA ARG A 240 17.33 -10.27 7.05
C ARG A 240 18.33 -9.23 7.53
N ASN A 241 18.90 -8.47 6.61
CA ASN A 241 19.83 -7.39 6.92
C ASN A 241 19.85 -6.37 5.78
N GLU A 242 19.91 -5.09 6.13
CA GLU A 242 19.97 -3.98 5.18
C GLU A 242 21.21 -3.09 5.39
N ASP A 243 22.16 -3.59 6.17
CA ASP A 243 23.40 -2.90 6.54
C ASP A 243 24.66 -3.74 6.23
N ASP A 244 25.41 -4.19 7.24
CA ASP A 244 26.69 -4.87 7.06
C ASP A 244 26.62 -6.15 6.24
N ARG A 245 25.50 -6.88 6.30
CA ARG A 245 25.25 -8.14 5.60
C ARG A 245 24.19 -8.02 4.50
N LEU A 246 24.07 -6.84 3.90
CA LEU A 246 23.09 -6.58 2.83
C LEU A 246 23.24 -7.54 1.65
N LEU A 247 24.47 -7.80 1.21
CA LEU A 247 24.70 -8.64 0.01
C LEU A 247 24.31 -10.09 0.26
N GLU A 248 24.63 -10.62 1.45
CA GLU A 248 24.21 -11.97 1.88
C GLU A 248 22.69 -12.06 2.03
N ALA A 249 22.03 -11.01 2.49
CA ALA A 249 20.57 -10.97 2.61
C ALA A 249 19.87 -10.93 1.24
N ILE A 250 20.46 -10.25 0.25
CA ILE A 250 20.01 -10.29 -1.15
C ILE A 250 20.16 -11.71 -1.72
N ASP A 251 21.31 -12.34 -1.50
CA ASP A 251 21.57 -13.72 -1.93
C ASP A 251 20.59 -14.72 -1.31
N GLU A 252 20.31 -14.60 0.00
CA GLU A 252 19.29 -15.41 0.69
C GLU A 252 17.92 -15.23 0.03
N SER A 253 17.52 -13.98 -0.23
CA SER A 253 16.21 -13.66 -0.84
C SER A 253 16.09 -14.26 -2.24
N ILE A 254 17.14 -14.19 -3.05
CA ILE A 254 17.21 -14.81 -4.39
C ILE A 254 17.15 -16.33 -4.27
N ALA A 255 17.87 -16.92 -3.33
CA ALA A 255 17.86 -18.37 -3.10
C ALA A 255 16.48 -18.88 -2.68
N VAL A 256 15.76 -18.15 -1.81
CA VAL A 256 14.38 -18.47 -1.42
C VAL A 256 13.46 -18.42 -2.63
N ALA A 257 13.48 -17.34 -3.39
CA ALA A 257 12.61 -17.19 -4.57
C ALA A 257 12.88 -18.26 -5.63
N ARG A 258 14.16 -18.56 -5.89
CA ARG A 258 14.58 -19.62 -6.83
C ARG A 258 14.14 -21.00 -6.36
N GLY A 259 14.36 -21.33 -5.08
CA GLY A 259 13.97 -22.61 -4.49
C GLY A 259 12.45 -22.82 -4.44
N ALA A 260 11.69 -21.74 -4.34
CA ALA A 260 10.23 -21.74 -4.38
C ALA A 260 9.65 -21.63 -5.80
N GLY A 261 10.43 -21.23 -6.80
CA GLY A 261 9.94 -20.91 -8.15
C GLY A 261 9.06 -19.65 -8.20
N SER A 262 9.15 -18.76 -7.21
CA SER A 262 8.32 -17.55 -7.10
C SER A 262 9.01 -16.33 -7.71
N ARG A 263 8.22 -15.26 -7.96
CA ARG A 263 8.77 -13.92 -8.25
C ARG A 263 9.31 -13.33 -6.96
N LEU A 264 10.43 -12.60 -7.01
CA LEU A 264 11.01 -11.91 -5.85
C LEU A 264 10.72 -10.41 -5.90
N GLN A 265 10.14 -9.87 -4.84
CA GLN A 265 10.03 -8.44 -4.57
C GLN A 265 10.90 -8.10 -3.37
N ILE A 266 12.02 -7.41 -3.57
CA ILE A 266 12.81 -6.86 -2.46
C ILE A 266 12.11 -5.59 -1.98
N SER A 267 11.62 -5.61 -0.76
CA SER A 267 10.96 -4.48 -0.12
C SER A 267 11.95 -3.34 0.12
N HIS A 268 11.53 -2.11 -0.16
CA HIS A 268 12.22 -0.84 0.19
C HIS A 268 13.75 -0.89 0.11
N LEU A 269 14.32 -1.44 -0.97
CA LEU A 269 15.78 -1.62 -1.14
C LEU A 269 16.56 -0.39 -0.67
N LYS A 270 17.50 -0.59 0.26
CA LYS A 270 18.36 0.46 0.81
C LYS A 270 19.70 -0.09 1.27
N THR A 271 20.62 0.82 1.54
CA THR A 271 21.89 0.57 2.21
C THR A 271 21.92 1.40 3.49
N GLN A 272 21.82 0.76 4.65
CA GLN A 272 21.79 1.46 5.94
C GLN A 272 23.19 1.70 6.49
N GLY A 273 23.44 2.94 6.92
CA GLY A 273 24.70 3.38 7.51
C GLY A 273 25.77 3.74 6.48
N PRO A 274 26.53 4.84 6.73
CA PRO A 274 27.48 5.39 5.77
C PRO A 274 28.51 4.38 5.26
N ARG A 275 28.98 3.47 6.11
CA ARG A 275 29.97 2.42 5.75
C ARG A 275 29.44 1.37 4.78
N ASN A 276 28.13 1.37 4.50
CA ASN A 276 27.46 0.41 3.62
C ASN A 276 26.97 1.03 2.31
N TRP A 277 27.09 2.35 2.13
CA TRP A 277 26.53 3.03 0.95
C TRP A 277 27.16 2.60 -0.37
N ASP A 278 28.44 2.21 -0.35
CA ASP A 278 29.17 1.69 -1.50
C ASP A 278 28.70 0.30 -1.97
N LYS A 279 27.93 -0.43 -1.16
CA LYS A 279 27.39 -1.75 -1.51
C LYS A 279 26.29 -1.72 -2.56
N LEU A 280 25.68 -0.55 -2.85
CA LEU A 280 24.52 -0.47 -3.74
C LEU A 280 24.82 -1.00 -5.15
N ASP A 281 25.96 -0.63 -5.73
CA ASP A 281 26.30 -1.06 -7.08
C ASP A 281 26.51 -2.59 -7.14
N LYS A 282 27.09 -3.20 -6.09
CA LYS A 282 27.19 -4.66 -5.94
C LYS A 282 25.82 -5.32 -5.77
N ALA A 283 24.91 -4.68 -5.02
CA ALA A 283 23.55 -5.16 -4.86
C ALA A 283 22.80 -5.21 -6.21
N PHE A 284 22.95 -4.19 -7.05
CA PHE A 284 22.39 -4.20 -8.41
C PHE A 284 22.98 -5.32 -9.27
N LEU A 285 24.29 -5.54 -9.23
CA LEU A 285 24.93 -6.65 -9.97
C LEU A 285 24.37 -8.02 -9.56
N LEU A 286 24.15 -8.28 -8.26
CA LEU A 286 23.53 -9.51 -7.78
C LEU A 286 22.11 -9.68 -8.30
N ILE A 287 21.30 -8.61 -8.25
CA ILE A 287 19.91 -8.60 -8.74
C ILE A 287 19.86 -8.85 -10.25
N GLU A 288 20.71 -8.19 -11.03
CA GLU A 288 20.77 -8.34 -12.48
C GLU A 288 21.27 -9.73 -12.89
N ALA A 289 22.27 -10.27 -12.19
CA ALA A 289 22.75 -11.64 -12.40
C ALA A 289 21.65 -12.66 -12.11
N ALA A 290 20.88 -12.49 -11.04
CA ALA A 290 19.75 -13.37 -10.72
C ALA A 290 18.66 -13.32 -11.80
N ARG A 291 18.39 -12.13 -12.34
CA ARG A 291 17.43 -11.96 -13.46
C ARG A 291 17.93 -12.63 -14.74
N SER A 292 19.20 -12.44 -15.07
CA SER A 292 19.83 -13.11 -16.23
C SER A 292 19.79 -14.63 -16.11
N ALA A 293 19.83 -15.15 -14.87
CA ALA A 293 19.66 -16.57 -14.56
C ALA A 293 18.18 -17.01 -14.47
N GLY A 294 17.21 -16.18 -14.87
CA GLY A 294 15.78 -16.50 -14.96
C GLY A 294 14.95 -16.22 -13.70
N THR A 295 15.52 -15.69 -12.62
CA THR A 295 14.75 -15.30 -11.43
C THR A 295 14.11 -13.95 -11.65
N ASN A 296 12.78 -13.84 -11.56
CA ASN A 296 12.06 -12.58 -11.74
C ASN A 296 12.17 -11.70 -10.48
N VAL A 297 13.23 -10.89 -10.39
CA VAL A 297 13.50 -9.99 -9.27
C VAL A 297 13.09 -8.57 -9.62
N MET A 298 12.39 -7.90 -8.72
CA MET A 298 12.14 -6.45 -8.71
C MET A 298 12.26 -5.93 -7.27
N PHE A 299 12.25 -4.63 -7.10
CA PHE A 299 12.30 -4.00 -5.78
C PHE A 299 11.48 -2.70 -5.75
N ASP A 300 11.20 -2.23 -4.55
CA ASP A 300 10.52 -0.95 -4.33
C ASP A 300 11.34 -0.02 -3.45
N ARG A 301 10.93 1.26 -3.40
CA ARG A 301 11.60 2.29 -2.62
C ARG A 301 10.68 3.48 -2.37
N TYR A 302 10.74 4.03 -1.16
CA TYR A 302 10.19 5.34 -0.78
C TYR A 302 11.25 6.45 -0.89
N PRO A 303 10.85 7.69 -1.21
CA PRO A 303 11.79 8.78 -1.54
C PRO A 303 12.27 9.58 -0.32
N TYR A 304 12.72 8.91 0.74
CA TYR A 304 13.21 9.55 1.97
C TYR A 304 14.49 8.89 2.48
N LEU A 305 15.26 9.65 3.30
CA LEU A 305 16.55 9.22 3.84
C LEU A 305 16.50 8.66 5.26
N ALA A 306 15.30 8.60 5.84
CA ALA A 306 15.04 7.91 7.10
C ALA A 306 14.14 6.69 6.86
N TYR A 307 14.28 5.67 7.69
CA TYR A 307 13.34 4.54 7.76
C TYR A 307 12.48 4.64 9.03
N SER A 308 11.39 3.90 9.08
CA SER A 308 10.52 3.83 10.26
C SER A 308 10.35 2.39 10.70
N THR A 309 10.56 2.13 11.99
CA THR A 309 10.44 0.80 12.59
C THR A 309 10.19 0.89 14.10
N GLY A 310 10.13 -0.24 14.80
CA GLY A 310 10.13 -0.27 16.27
C GLY A 310 11.52 -0.03 16.86
N LEU A 311 11.59 0.67 17.98
CA LEU A 311 12.85 0.93 18.71
C LEU A 311 13.58 -0.38 19.08
N THR A 312 12.82 -1.47 19.28
CA THR A 312 13.36 -2.82 19.52
C THR A 312 14.28 -3.32 18.39
N ASN A 313 14.21 -2.71 17.19
CA ASN A 313 15.05 -3.12 16.05
C ASN A 313 16.54 -2.69 16.20
N LEU A 314 16.84 -1.80 17.14
CA LEU A 314 18.21 -1.49 17.53
C LEU A 314 18.84 -2.59 18.40
N PHE A 315 18.01 -3.45 19.00
CA PHE A 315 18.44 -4.51 19.90
C PHE A 315 18.67 -5.83 19.13
N PRO A 316 19.65 -6.66 19.54
CA PRO A 316 19.96 -7.88 18.82
C PRO A 316 18.78 -8.84 18.74
N VAL A 317 18.64 -9.53 17.60
CA VAL A 317 17.52 -10.44 17.32
C VAL A 317 17.36 -11.50 18.40
N TRP A 318 18.49 -12.13 18.82
CA TRP A 318 18.47 -13.18 19.85
C TRP A 318 17.86 -12.71 21.19
N SER A 319 18.00 -11.42 21.51
CA SER A 319 17.42 -10.88 22.76
C SER A 319 15.90 -10.89 22.75
N ARG A 320 15.26 -10.98 21.60
CA ARG A 320 13.81 -10.96 21.38
C ARG A 320 13.18 -12.36 21.32
N ASP A 321 13.98 -13.43 21.48
CA ASP A 321 13.51 -14.81 21.63
C ASP A 321 12.55 -14.94 22.83
N GLY A 322 11.44 -15.68 22.66
CA GLY A 322 10.38 -15.83 23.65
C GLY A 322 9.45 -14.61 23.79
N GLY A 323 9.57 -13.63 22.88
CA GLY A 323 8.67 -12.48 22.77
C GLY A 323 8.97 -11.34 23.76
N THR A 324 8.06 -10.36 23.79
CA THR A 324 8.27 -9.07 24.47
C THR A 324 8.61 -9.22 25.96
N LYS A 325 7.91 -10.09 26.70
CA LYS A 325 8.16 -10.28 28.14
C LYS A 325 9.58 -10.80 28.38
N ALA A 326 10.02 -11.79 27.62
CA ALA A 326 11.37 -12.34 27.73
C ALA A 326 12.44 -11.31 27.31
N PHE A 327 12.18 -10.55 26.25
CA PHE A 327 13.04 -9.44 25.83
C PHE A 327 13.26 -8.42 26.96
N LEU A 328 12.18 -7.89 27.54
CA LEU A 328 12.26 -6.89 28.59
C LEU A 328 13.00 -7.43 29.85
N ALA A 329 12.81 -8.70 30.18
CA ALA A 329 13.54 -9.35 31.28
C ALA A 329 15.06 -9.38 30.99
N ARG A 330 15.48 -9.71 29.77
CA ARG A 330 16.91 -9.75 29.37
C ARG A 330 17.61 -8.40 29.42
N LEU A 331 16.85 -7.29 29.31
CA LEU A 331 17.45 -5.94 29.41
C LEU A 331 17.98 -5.64 30.82
N SER A 332 17.43 -6.26 31.85
CA SER A 332 17.80 -6.08 33.26
C SER A 332 18.53 -7.30 33.87
N ASP A 333 18.58 -8.44 33.19
CA ASP A 333 19.25 -9.64 33.66
C ASP A 333 20.78 -9.47 33.62
N PRO A 334 21.49 -9.62 34.77
CA PRO A 334 22.96 -9.49 34.81
C PRO A 334 23.70 -10.42 33.84
N ALA A 335 23.14 -11.57 33.48
CA ALA A 335 23.74 -12.51 32.56
C ALA A 335 23.71 -12.06 31.10
N THR A 336 22.75 -11.22 30.71
CA THR A 336 22.50 -10.85 29.31
C THR A 336 22.61 -9.36 29.02
N SER A 337 22.28 -8.49 29.97
CA SER A 337 22.14 -7.04 29.77
C SER A 337 23.41 -6.38 29.22
N SER A 338 24.59 -6.79 29.69
CA SER A 338 25.86 -6.24 29.21
C SER A 338 26.09 -6.55 27.72
N ARG A 339 25.82 -7.77 27.28
CA ARG A 339 25.91 -8.18 25.87
C ARG A 339 24.87 -7.46 25.01
N VAL A 340 23.63 -7.36 25.49
CA VAL A 340 22.57 -6.61 24.79
C VAL A 340 22.98 -5.16 24.60
N LYS A 341 23.50 -4.50 25.65
CA LYS A 341 23.97 -3.11 25.56
C LYS A 341 25.07 -2.96 24.52
N GLN A 342 26.09 -3.82 24.54
CA GLN A 342 27.22 -3.76 23.60
C GLN A 342 26.75 -3.89 22.14
N GLU A 343 25.93 -4.89 21.82
CA GLU A 343 25.44 -5.12 20.46
C GLU A 343 24.50 -4.01 19.99
N THR A 344 23.67 -3.46 20.90
CA THR A 344 22.80 -2.30 20.61
C THR A 344 23.62 -1.05 20.30
N LEU A 345 24.65 -0.75 21.09
CA LEU A 345 25.54 0.40 20.85
C LEU A 345 26.25 0.28 19.49
N ALA A 346 26.70 -0.91 19.10
CA ALA A 346 27.29 -1.15 17.79
C ALA A 346 26.28 -0.88 16.64
N LYS A 347 25.01 -1.26 16.79
CA LYS A 347 23.96 -0.94 15.80
C LYS A 347 23.68 0.56 15.75
N VAL A 348 23.66 1.24 16.88
CA VAL A 348 23.46 2.69 16.96
C VAL A 348 24.64 3.45 16.31
N GLU A 349 25.87 3.01 16.55
CA GLU A 349 27.05 3.57 15.89
C GLU A 349 26.99 3.42 14.37
N LEU A 350 26.55 2.24 13.88
CA LEU A 350 26.37 1.97 12.46
C LEU A 350 25.47 2.99 11.76
N ILE A 351 24.39 3.42 12.42
CA ILE A 351 23.47 4.42 11.88
C ILE A 351 23.90 5.87 12.16
N GLY A 352 25.03 6.09 12.82
CA GLY A 352 25.61 7.41 13.09
C GLY A 352 25.26 8.00 14.45
N GLY A 353 24.82 7.19 15.42
CA GLY A 353 24.60 7.61 16.81
C GLY A 353 23.12 7.86 17.17
N TRP A 354 22.90 8.13 18.44
CA TRP A 354 21.58 8.33 19.02
C TRP A 354 20.81 9.55 18.46
N ASP A 355 21.52 10.56 17.95
CA ASP A 355 20.91 11.72 17.31
C ASP A 355 20.32 11.40 15.92
N ASN A 356 20.65 10.23 15.37
CA ASN A 356 20.01 9.70 14.16
C ASN A 356 18.78 8.82 14.45
N VAL A 357 18.38 8.72 15.72
CA VAL A 357 17.15 8.02 16.16
C VAL A 357 16.13 9.06 16.62
N GLN A 358 14.99 9.19 15.91
CA GLN A 358 13.86 10.02 16.30
C GLN A 358 12.73 9.13 16.80
N LEU A 359 12.14 9.45 17.94
CA LEU A 359 11.01 8.71 18.50
C LEU A 359 9.72 9.07 17.74
N SER A 360 9.03 8.09 17.19
CA SER A 360 7.84 8.33 16.36
C SER A 360 6.51 8.01 17.04
N GLY A 361 6.54 7.19 18.07
CA GLY A 361 5.37 6.86 18.88
C GLY A 361 5.77 6.19 20.17
N VAL A 362 5.11 6.55 21.28
CA VAL A 362 5.37 6.02 22.62
C VAL A 362 4.04 5.63 23.26
N SER A 363 3.88 4.34 23.61
CA SER A 363 2.61 3.85 24.16
C SER A 363 2.37 4.30 25.62
N ALA A 364 3.44 4.46 26.42
CA ALA A 364 3.36 5.00 27.77
C ALA A 364 2.94 6.48 27.73
N VAL A 365 1.82 6.81 28.36
CA VAL A 365 1.22 8.16 28.29
C VAL A 365 2.15 9.21 28.89
N GLU A 366 2.85 8.88 29.95
CA GLU A 366 3.81 9.73 30.67
C GLU A 366 5.05 10.09 29.87
N ASP A 367 5.34 9.34 28.79
CA ASP A 367 6.52 9.54 27.95
C ASP A 367 6.18 10.12 26.56
N ARG A 368 4.94 10.47 26.30
CA ARG A 368 4.53 10.99 24.96
C ARG A 368 5.22 12.30 24.57
N ASP A 369 5.75 13.03 25.55
CA ASP A 369 6.57 14.21 25.28
C ASP A 369 7.89 13.89 24.55
N ALA A 370 8.27 12.60 24.48
CA ALA A 370 9.40 12.13 23.69
C ALA A 370 9.11 12.06 22.18
N GLU A 371 7.83 11.97 21.79
CA GLU A 371 7.45 11.84 20.38
C GLU A 371 7.93 13.03 19.55
N GLY A 372 8.49 12.74 18.37
CA GLY A 372 9.10 13.72 17.47
C GLY A 372 10.52 14.16 17.86
N LYS A 373 11.02 13.79 19.04
CA LYS A 373 12.36 14.18 19.50
C LYS A 373 13.43 13.18 19.10
N ARG A 374 14.65 13.66 18.87
CA ARG A 374 15.84 12.82 18.73
C ARG A 374 16.19 12.22 20.08
N LEU A 375 16.42 10.89 20.12
CA LEU A 375 16.59 10.17 21.38
C LEU A 375 17.83 10.66 22.15
N GLY A 376 18.95 10.96 21.47
CA GLY A 376 20.14 11.53 22.11
C GLY A 376 19.86 12.88 22.78
N ALA A 377 19.22 13.81 22.07
CA ALA A 377 18.81 15.10 22.61
C ALA A 377 17.78 14.99 23.74
N TYR A 378 16.82 14.06 23.62
CA TYR A 378 15.82 13.80 24.66
C TYR A 378 16.46 13.28 25.95
N ALA A 379 17.33 12.28 25.86
CA ALA A 379 18.08 11.74 27.00
C ALA A 379 18.93 12.81 27.69
N LYS A 380 19.66 13.61 26.89
CA LYS A 380 20.48 14.73 27.41
C LYS A 380 19.62 15.75 28.17
N SER A 381 18.42 16.09 27.68
CA SER A 381 17.50 17.01 28.37
C SER A 381 17.02 16.50 29.71
N ARG A 382 17.08 15.18 29.93
CA ARG A 382 16.72 14.50 31.18
C ARG A 382 17.92 14.18 32.06
N GLY A 383 19.16 14.56 31.65
CA GLY A 383 20.39 14.23 32.36
C GLY A 383 20.68 12.72 32.39
N ALA A 384 20.19 11.96 31.41
CA ALA A 384 20.24 10.50 31.37
C ALA A 384 21.12 9.98 30.23
N ASP A 385 21.59 8.74 30.35
CA ASP A 385 22.24 8.02 29.26
C ASP A 385 21.24 7.64 28.16
N PRO A 386 21.57 7.80 26.87
CA PRO A 386 20.62 7.49 25.80
C PRO A 386 20.20 6.01 25.73
N TYR A 387 21.10 5.05 26.01
CA TYR A 387 20.75 3.63 26.04
C TYR A 387 19.80 3.33 27.21
N ASP A 388 20.11 3.85 28.40
CA ASP A 388 19.26 3.65 29.57
C ASP A 388 17.88 4.31 29.39
N THR A 389 17.84 5.47 28.68
CA THR A 389 16.57 6.11 28.26
C THR A 389 15.78 5.22 27.30
N ALA A 390 16.43 4.61 26.30
CA ALA A 390 15.77 3.68 25.38
C ALA A 390 15.19 2.46 26.10
N VAL A 391 15.94 1.86 27.04
CA VAL A 391 15.50 0.75 27.87
C VAL A 391 14.31 1.14 28.74
N ALA A 392 14.35 2.31 29.37
CA ALA A 392 13.26 2.82 30.21
C ALA A 392 11.98 3.04 29.40
N LEU A 393 12.06 3.68 28.23
CA LEU A 393 10.92 3.88 27.31
C LEU A 393 10.31 2.54 26.87
N LEU A 394 11.14 1.58 26.46
CA LEU A 394 10.69 0.24 26.07
C LEU A 394 10.01 -0.50 27.23
N THR A 395 10.57 -0.41 28.42
CA THR A 395 10.02 -1.08 29.61
C THR A 395 8.64 -0.52 29.97
N ARG A 396 8.50 0.82 30.08
CA ARG A 396 7.22 1.46 30.40
C ARG A 396 6.18 1.28 29.31
N SER A 397 6.60 1.26 28.05
CA SER A 397 5.72 1.06 26.87
C SER A 397 5.50 -0.41 26.53
N ASN A 398 5.91 -1.38 27.38
CA ASN A 398 5.85 -2.81 27.08
C ASN A 398 6.37 -3.16 25.68
N GLY A 399 7.53 -2.63 25.31
CA GLY A 399 8.18 -2.81 24.01
C GLY A 399 7.62 -1.99 22.84
N SER A 400 6.50 -1.28 23.06
CA SER A 400 5.79 -0.56 21.99
C SER A 400 6.26 0.90 21.89
N VAL A 401 7.43 1.08 21.28
CA VAL A 401 8.03 2.39 20.94
C VAL A 401 8.44 2.38 19.48
N GLY A 402 7.94 3.35 18.72
CA GLY A 402 8.31 3.56 17.32
C GLY A 402 9.52 4.48 17.16
N MET A 403 10.31 4.28 16.11
CA MET A 403 11.44 5.14 15.78
C MET A 403 11.55 5.42 14.27
N LEU A 404 12.23 6.52 13.95
CA LEU A 404 12.77 6.81 12.63
C LEU A 404 14.30 6.78 12.73
N GLY A 405 14.95 6.09 11.77
CA GLY A 405 16.42 5.99 11.71
C GLY A 405 16.97 6.72 10.48
N TYR A 406 17.85 7.69 10.67
CA TYR A 406 18.43 8.51 9.61
C TYR A 406 19.78 7.92 9.17
N ALA A 407 19.75 7.04 8.15
CA ALA A 407 20.91 6.23 7.81
C ALA A 407 21.16 6.05 6.29
N MET A 408 20.41 6.73 5.42
CA MET A 408 20.50 6.53 3.97
C MET A 408 21.16 7.72 3.24
N SER A 409 21.59 7.46 1.99
CA SER A 409 22.25 8.41 1.08
C SER A 409 21.26 8.90 0.02
N GLU A 410 21.23 10.22 -0.26
CA GLU A 410 20.49 10.81 -1.38
C GLU A 410 20.96 10.25 -2.73
N GLN A 411 22.28 10.11 -2.92
CA GLN A 411 22.84 9.57 -4.15
C GLN A 411 22.37 8.14 -4.42
N ASN A 412 22.36 7.29 -3.39
CA ASN A 412 21.86 5.92 -3.52
C ASN A 412 20.34 5.88 -3.75
N LEU A 413 19.60 6.76 -3.10
CA LEU A 413 18.15 6.87 -3.32
C LEU A 413 17.85 7.23 -4.79
N GLU A 414 18.56 8.19 -5.37
CA GLU A 414 18.42 8.55 -6.79
C GLU A 414 18.73 7.39 -7.72
N LYS A 415 19.85 6.68 -7.49
CA LYS A 415 20.20 5.47 -8.26
C LYS A 415 19.09 4.40 -8.18
N ILE A 416 18.54 4.17 -6.99
CA ILE A 416 17.45 3.20 -6.78
C ILE A 416 16.17 3.64 -7.52
N LEU A 417 15.77 4.91 -7.39
CA LEU A 417 14.57 5.42 -8.07
C LEU A 417 14.71 5.38 -9.60
N ALA A 418 15.90 5.70 -10.13
CA ALA A 418 16.19 5.66 -11.56
C ALA A 418 16.17 4.23 -12.16
N HIS A 419 16.51 3.23 -11.35
CA HIS A 419 16.69 1.86 -11.82
C HIS A 419 15.39 1.29 -12.44
N PRO A 420 15.43 0.65 -13.63
CA PRO A 420 14.22 0.20 -14.35
C PRO A 420 13.39 -0.84 -13.59
N LEU A 421 13.98 -1.58 -12.65
CA LEU A 421 13.31 -2.60 -11.82
C LEU A 421 12.68 -2.01 -10.54
N SER A 422 12.90 -0.72 -10.27
CA SER A 422 12.37 -0.04 -9.10
C SER A 422 10.89 0.31 -9.26
N MET A 423 10.11 0.15 -8.20
CA MET A 423 8.77 0.68 -8.03
C MET A 423 8.75 1.71 -6.91
N VAL A 424 7.75 2.60 -6.90
CA VAL A 424 7.53 3.55 -5.81
C VAL A 424 6.61 2.90 -4.79
N CYS A 425 6.95 3.02 -3.51
CA CYS A 425 6.11 2.60 -2.40
C CYS A 425 6.08 3.67 -1.31
N THR A 426 5.06 3.67 -0.46
CA THR A 426 5.07 4.51 0.74
C THR A 426 5.82 3.86 1.88
N ASP A 427 5.70 2.56 2.06
CA ASP A 427 6.08 1.85 3.28
C ASP A 427 5.51 2.57 4.53
N GLY A 428 4.41 3.28 4.33
CA GLY A 428 3.81 4.21 5.27
C GLY A 428 2.50 3.73 5.86
N SER A 429 2.24 4.18 7.10
CA SER A 429 0.93 4.02 7.74
C SER A 429 -0.10 4.96 7.12
N GLY A 430 -1.38 4.53 7.12
CA GLY A 430 -2.51 5.39 6.78
C GLY A 430 -2.95 6.20 8.00
N PHE A 431 -3.11 7.51 7.81
CA PHE A 431 -3.60 8.41 8.86
C PHE A 431 -4.40 9.58 8.26
N ALA A 432 -5.03 10.35 9.12
CA ALA A 432 -5.61 11.64 8.79
C ALA A 432 -4.94 12.74 9.64
N VAL A 433 -4.98 13.98 9.16
CA VAL A 433 -4.45 15.12 9.94
C VAL A 433 -5.33 15.45 11.14
N GLU A 434 -6.55 14.93 11.17
CA GLU A 434 -7.53 15.04 12.24
C GLU A 434 -8.21 13.69 12.50
N GLY A 435 -8.69 13.48 13.73
CA GLY A 435 -9.44 12.28 14.10
C GLY A 435 -8.59 11.20 14.76
N PRO A 436 -9.12 9.96 14.86
CA PRO A 436 -8.56 8.92 15.72
C PRO A 436 -7.20 8.38 15.27
N THR A 437 -6.87 8.52 14.00
CA THR A 437 -5.59 8.06 13.43
C THR A 437 -4.47 9.10 13.49
N ARG A 438 -4.75 10.32 14.02
CA ARG A 438 -3.73 11.34 14.28
C ARG A 438 -3.02 11.07 15.61
N ARG A 439 -1.89 10.35 15.56
CA ARG A 439 -1.13 9.94 16.76
C ARG A 439 0.37 9.95 16.50
N GLY A 440 1.13 10.20 17.58
CA GLY A 440 2.60 10.18 17.53
C GLY A 440 3.18 11.24 16.59
N SER A 441 4.38 10.95 16.11
CA SER A 441 5.06 11.72 15.05
C SER A 441 5.45 10.76 13.92
N PRO A 442 4.49 10.39 13.04
CA PRO A 442 4.72 9.39 12.00
C PRO A 442 5.73 9.88 10.96
N HIS A 443 6.31 8.93 10.23
CA HIS A 443 7.18 9.25 9.11
C HIS A 443 6.37 9.98 8.01
N PRO A 444 6.87 11.08 7.43
CA PRO A 444 6.17 11.85 6.39
C PRO A 444 5.90 11.05 5.11
N ARG A 445 6.55 9.88 4.92
CA ARG A 445 6.32 8.99 3.77
C ARG A 445 4.86 8.53 3.65
N GLY A 446 4.13 8.43 4.77
CA GLY A 446 2.72 8.05 4.77
C GLY A 446 1.78 9.07 4.14
N ALA A 447 2.23 10.34 3.95
CA ALA A 447 1.43 11.40 3.34
C ALA A 447 2.06 12.05 2.10
N GLY A 448 3.37 11.89 1.88
CA GLY A 448 4.10 12.68 0.88
C GLY A 448 4.84 11.90 -0.21
N THR A 449 4.91 10.59 -0.18
CA THR A 449 5.77 9.78 -1.06
C THR A 449 5.55 10.04 -2.55
N PHE A 450 4.34 9.86 -3.05
CA PHE A 450 4.05 9.96 -4.48
C PHE A 450 4.20 11.40 -5.00
N PRO A 451 3.65 12.41 -4.31
CA PRO A 451 3.88 13.81 -4.64
C PRO A 451 5.36 14.21 -4.58
N ARG A 452 6.14 13.69 -3.62
CA ARG A 452 7.58 13.94 -3.53
C ARG A 452 8.35 13.39 -4.74
N VAL A 453 8.00 12.19 -5.23
CA VAL A 453 8.61 11.67 -6.46
C VAL A 453 8.31 12.59 -7.62
N LEU A 454 7.05 13.02 -7.79
CA LEU A 454 6.64 13.90 -8.89
C LEU A 454 7.26 15.30 -8.80
N GLY A 455 7.25 15.90 -7.61
CA GLY A 455 7.83 17.24 -7.38
C GLY A 455 9.35 17.21 -7.39
N ARG A 456 9.95 16.51 -6.42
CA ARG A 456 11.40 16.56 -6.18
C ARG A 456 12.18 15.77 -7.23
N TYR A 457 11.83 14.50 -7.50
CA TYR A 457 12.69 13.62 -8.33
C TYR A 457 12.36 13.68 -9.82
N VAL A 458 11.17 14.11 -10.22
CA VAL A 458 10.83 14.37 -11.63
C VAL A 458 11.10 15.82 -11.98
N ARG A 459 10.38 16.78 -11.37
CA ARG A 459 10.41 18.20 -11.76
C ARG A 459 11.74 18.89 -11.42
N GLU A 460 12.21 18.76 -10.17
CA GLU A 460 13.36 19.53 -9.68
C GLU A 460 14.69 18.86 -10.00
N ARG A 461 14.87 17.59 -9.62
CA ARG A 461 16.14 16.86 -9.75
C ARG A 461 16.30 16.10 -11.06
N LYS A 462 15.21 15.90 -11.82
CA LYS A 462 15.20 15.25 -13.14
C LYS A 462 15.82 13.84 -13.14
N VAL A 463 15.62 13.09 -12.05
CA VAL A 463 16.09 11.71 -11.89
C VAL A 463 15.27 10.77 -12.78
N LEU A 464 14.00 11.08 -12.98
CA LEU A 464 13.03 10.35 -13.79
C LEU A 464 12.30 11.30 -14.74
N THR A 465 11.85 10.79 -15.90
CA THR A 465 10.79 11.47 -16.66
C THR A 465 9.44 11.27 -15.96
N LEU A 466 8.47 12.13 -16.27
CA LEU A 466 7.12 12.00 -15.70
C LEU A 466 6.48 10.65 -16.09
N ALA A 467 6.63 10.24 -17.35
CA ALA A 467 6.14 8.97 -17.88
C ALA A 467 6.75 7.77 -17.13
N GLN A 468 8.07 7.80 -16.88
CA GLN A 468 8.75 6.76 -16.09
C GLN A 468 8.24 6.69 -14.65
N ALA A 469 8.06 7.83 -13.99
CA ALA A 469 7.53 7.89 -12.63
C ALA A 469 6.11 7.32 -12.58
N ILE A 470 5.22 7.73 -13.48
CA ILE A 470 3.85 7.22 -13.56
C ILE A 470 3.86 5.69 -13.75
N ARG A 471 4.67 5.15 -14.66
CA ARG A 471 4.79 3.69 -14.86
C ARG A 471 5.19 2.96 -13.57
N LYS A 472 6.17 3.50 -12.82
CA LYS A 472 6.66 2.93 -11.54
C LYS A 472 5.61 2.99 -10.42
N MET A 473 4.60 3.83 -10.57
CA MET A 473 3.50 4.05 -9.62
C MET A 473 2.20 3.37 -10.05
N THR A 474 2.11 2.77 -11.24
CA THR A 474 0.83 2.29 -11.82
C THR A 474 0.95 0.89 -12.43
N SER A 475 1.30 0.76 -13.72
CA SER A 475 1.29 -0.52 -14.42
C SER A 475 2.34 -1.50 -13.90
N LEU A 476 3.49 -1.01 -13.46
CA LEU A 476 4.56 -1.87 -12.94
C LEU A 476 4.14 -2.58 -11.65
N PRO A 477 3.66 -1.88 -10.59
CA PRO A 477 3.12 -2.54 -9.40
C PRO A 477 1.86 -3.38 -9.68
N ALA A 478 0.93 -2.93 -10.55
CA ALA A 478 -0.23 -3.72 -10.94
C ALA A 478 0.17 -5.08 -11.51
N SER A 479 1.10 -5.09 -12.47
CA SER A 479 1.60 -6.32 -13.10
C SER A 479 2.33 -7.23 -12.11
N ARG A 480 2.96 -6.63 -11.10
CA ARG A 480 3.72 -7.37 -10.07
C ARG A 480 2.82 -8.29 -9.27
N VAL A 481 1.68 -7.77 -8.83
CA VAL A 481 0.69 -8.51 -8.01
C VAL A 481 -0.50 -9.02 -8.82
N ARG A 482 -0.42 -8.98 -10.18
CA ARG A 482 -1.44 -9.48 -11.10
C ARG A 482 -2.80 -8.80 -11.01
N LEU A 483 -2.83 -7.52 -10.71
CA LEU A 483 -4.04 -6.69 -10.88
C LEU A 483 -4.17 -6.32 -12.36
N MET A 484 -4.88 -7.17 -13.13
CA MET A 484 -4.93 -7.07 -14.59
C MET A 484 -5.95 -6.05 -15.10
N ASP A 485 -6.88 -5.63 -14.23
CA ASP A 485 -8.00 -4.74 -14.55
C ASP A 485 -7.71 -3.25 -14.26
N ARG A 486 -6.52 -2.91 -13.78
CA ARG A 486 -6.14 -1.54 -13.34
C ARG A 486 -4.66 -1.22 -13.54
N GLY A 487 -4.24 0.00 -13.16
CA GLY A 487 -2.86 0.47 -13.32
C GLY A 487 -2.52 0.94 -14.74
N ARG A 488 -3.51 0.97 -15.64
CA ARG A 488 -3.42 1.56 -16.98
C ARG A 488 -4.71 2.32 -17.31
N LEU A 489 -4.59 3.42 -18.06
CA LEU A 489 -5.73 4.09 -18.67
C LEU A 489 -5.97 3.48 -20.03
N VAL A 490 -6.91 2.55 -20.10
CA VAL A 490 -7.34 1.84 -21.30
C VAL A 490 -8.84 1.60 -21.23
N GLU A 491 -9.54 1.74 -22.35
CA GLU A 491 -10.98 1.44 -22.46
C GLU A 491 -11.27 0.01 -21.94
N GLY A 492 -12.30 -0.11 -21.11
CA GLY A 492 -12.71 -1.37 -20.49
C GLY A 492 -12.01 -1.70 -19.15
N LEU A 493 -10.96 -0.98 -18.74
CA LEU A 493 -10.34 -1.15 -17.44
C LEU A 493 -11.01 -0.28 -16.37
N ALA A 494 -10.70 -0.58 -15.11
CA ALA A 494 -11.21 0.15 -13.96
C ALA A 494 -10.88 1.65 -14.06
N ALA A 495 -11.87 2.48 -13.80
CA ALA A 495 -11.71 3.92 -13.75
C ALA A 495 -11.12 4.35 -12.39
N ASP A 496 -9.88 3.95 -12.16
CA ASP A 496 -9.00 4.46 -11.12
C ASP A 496 -8.12 5.51 -11.78
N ILE A 497 -8.32 6.80 -11.45
CA ILE A 497 -7.71 7.92 -12.15
C ILE A 497 -7.18 8.93 -11.14
N VAL A 498 -6.00 9.47 -11.40
CA VAL A 498 -5.46 10.64 -10.71
C VAL A 498 -5.24 11.78 -11.71
N MET A 499 -5.64 12.99 -11.32
CA MET A 499 -5.34 14.22 -12.06
C MET A 499 -4.55 15.16 -11.15
N PHE A 500 -3.44 15.68 -11.63
CA PHE A 500 -2.56 16.54 -10.85
C PHE A 500 -1.91 17.61 -11.72
N ASP A 501 -1.49 18.69 -11.08
CA ASP A 501 -0.73 19.75 -11.72
C ASP A 501 0.77 19.40 -11.65
N PRO A 502 1.44 19.10 -12.76
CA PRO A 502 2.85 18.74 -12.75
C PRO A 502 3.78 19.91 -12.35
N ALA A 503 3.30 21.15 -12.45
CA ALA A 503 4.07 22.33 -12.06
C ALA A 503 4.07 22.57 -10.54
N THR A 504 3.02 22.15 -9.84
CA THR A 504 2.83 22.47 -8.41
C THR A 504 2.78 21.25 -7.49
N VAL A 505 2.66 20.03 -8.02
CA VAL A 505 2.61 18.83 -7.19
C VAL A 505 3.88 18.68 -6.33
N ALA A 506 3.67 18.55 -5.01
CA ALA A 506 4.76 18.44 -4.03
C ALA A 506 4.27 17.82 -2.72
N ASP A 507 5.20 17.19 -1.98
CA ASP A 507 4.99 16.86 -0.58
C ASP A 507 5.15 18.12 0.29
N THR A 508 4.38 18.18 1.36
CA THR A 508 4.41 19.26 2.35
C THR A 508 4.76 18.74 3.74
N ALA A 509 4.49 17.44 3.99
CA ALA A 509 4.80 16.78 5.24
C ALA A 509 6.32 16.71 5.47
N THR A 510 6.77 17.07 6.67
CA THR A 510 8.17 16.99 7.11
C THR A 510 8.31 16.08 8.33
N PHE A 511 9.53 15.77 8.72
CA PHE A 511 9.78 14.99 9.93
C PHE A 511 9.35 15.71 11.22
N ASP A 512 9.39 17.04 11.22
CA ASP A 512 8.97 17.88 12.35
C ASP A 512 7.47 18.21 12.32
N ALA A 513 6.86 18.19 11.13
CA ALA A 513 5.43 18.45 10.92
C ALA A 513 4.83 17.41 9.95
N PRO A 514 4.63 16.15 10.40
CA PRO A 514 4.25 15.05 9.53
C PRO A 514 2.76 15.07 9.12
N PHE A 515 1.90 15.75 9.87
CA PHE A 515 0.46 15.82 9.63
C PHE A 515 0.09 16.93 8.66
N GLN A 516 0.55 16.78 7.40
CA GLN A 516 0.22 17.71 6.31
C GLN A 516 -0.16 16.91 5.06
N TYR A 517 -1.15 17.42 4.32
CA TYR A 517 -1.53 16.82 3.04
C TYR A 517 -0.74 17.45 1.89
N PRO A 518 -0.40 16.69 0.85
CA PRO A 518 0.39 17.17 -0.28
C PRO A 518 -0.38 18.22 -1.10
N ALA A 519 0.36 19.00 -1.87
CA ALA A 519 -0.18 19.96 -2.84
C ALA A 519 -0.24 19.38 -4.25
N GLY A 520 -1.06 19.99 -5.12
CA GLY A 520 -1.07 19.75 -6.56
C GLY A 520 -1.88 18.55 -7.05
N ILE A 521 -2.38 17.66 -6.18
CA ILE A 521 -3.37 16.64 -6.55
C ILE A 521 -4.74 17.29 -6.67
N LYS A 522 -5.34 17.23 -7.84
CA LYS A 522 -6.60 17.92 -8.16
C LYS A 522 -7.81 17.02 -8.11
N LEU A 523 -7.67 15.77 -8.57
CA LEU A 523 -8.76 14.80 -8.63
C LEU A 523 -8.23 13.39 -8.38
N VAL A 524 -8.98 12.62 -7.62
CA VAL A 524 -8.77 11.18 -7.48
C VAL A 524 -10.11 10.48 -7.67
N ILE A 525 -10.16 9.55 -8.61
CA ILE A 525 -11.30 8.69 -8.89
C ILE A 525 -10.92 7.27 -8.54
N VAL A 526 -11.75 6.58 -7.78
CA VAL A 526 -11.58 5.17 -7.39
C VAL A 526 -12.82 4.40 -7.84
N ASN A 527 -12.64 3.37 -8.65
CA ASN A 527 -13.74 2.59 -9.23
C ASN A 527 -14.83 3.47 -9.89
N GLY A 528 -14.42 4.52 -10.61
CA GLY A 528 -15.33 5.44 -11.30
C GLY A 528 -16.02 6.48 -10.43
N THR A 529 -15.76 6.50 -9.13
CA THR A 529 -16.36 7.45 -8.18
C THR A 529 -15.31 8.44 -7.71
N VAL A 530 -15.66 9.74 -7.69
CA VAL A 530 -14.77 10.80 -7.20
C VAL A 530 -14.53 10.60 -5.70
N ALA A 531 -13.29 10.34 -5.32
CA ALA A 531 -12.84 10.21 -3.93
C ALA A 531 -12.29 11.53 -3.37
N LEU A 532 -11.62 12.32 -4.20
CA LEU A 532 -11.04 13.62 -3.86
C LEU A 532 -11.18 14.57 -5.06
N ARG A 533 -11.56 15.83 -4.78
CA ARG A 533 -11.53 16.92 -5.77
C ARG A 533 -11.11 18.22 -5.10
N ASP A 534 -10.11 18.89 -5.64
CA ASP A 534 -9.59 20.20 -5.18
C ASP A 534 -9.39 20.27 -3.65
N GLY A 535 -8.83 19.22 -3.09
CA GLY A 535 -8.62 19.08 -1.66
C GLY A 535 -9.87 18.71 -0.84
N GLN A 536 -11.06 18.63 -1.46
CA GLN A 536 -12.30 18.18 -0.81
C GLN A 536 -12.51 16.70 -1.02
N ARG A 537 -12.65 15.96 0.07
CA ARG A 537 -12.90 14.53 0.06
C ARG A 537 -14.39 14.23 -0.10
N SER A 538 -14.71 13.18 -0.86
CA SER A 538 -16.07 12.64 -0.90
C SER A 538 -16.50 12.09 0.49
N ALA A 539 -17.77 12.24 0.81
CA ALA A 539 -18.34 11.71 2.07
C ALA A 539 -18.43 10.17 2.09
N THR A 540 -18.51 9.53 0.91
CA THR A 540 -18.65 8.07 0.78
C THR A 540 -17.32 7.42 0.47
N GLY A 541 -17.06 6.24 1.04
CA GLY A 541 -15.92 5.40 0.66
C GLY A 541 -16.10 4.84 -0.75
N THR A 542 -15.03 4.79 -1.51
CA THR A 542 -15.01 4.45 -2.93
C THR A 542 -14.25 3.16 -3.22
N GLY A 543 -13.40 2.71 -2.30
CA GLY A 543 -12.58 1.53 -2.42
C GLY A 543 -13.29 0.23 -1.99
N LYS A 544 -12.64 -0.87 -2.31
CA LYS A 544 -13.07 -2.25 -1.98
C LYS A 544 -11.88 -3.16 -1.80
N ALA A 545 -12.12 -4.37 -1.29
CA ALA A 545 -11.11 -5.42 -1.31
C ALA A 545 -10.87 -5.92 -2.75
N LEU A 546 -9.61 -6.05 -3.13
CA LEU A 546 -9.21 -6.65 -4.41
C LEU A 546 -8.70 -8.08 -4.15
N ARG A 547 -9.33 -9.04 -4.77
CA ARG A 547 -8.98 -10.46 -4.69
C ARG A 547 -8.28 -10.87 -5.98
N VAL A 548 -7.08 -11.43 -5.85
CA VAL A 548 -6.30 -11.92 -6.99
C VAL A 548 -6.57 -13.41 -7.19
N SER A 549 -6.96 -13.77 -8.40
CA SER A 549 -7.25 -15.17 -8.79
C SER A 549 -6.07 -15.84 -9.52
#